data_7ab697809063b2d1e785d96a7348f2fc
#
_entry.id   7ab697809063b2d1e785d96a7348f2fc
#
_cell.length_a   1.000
_cell.length_b   1.000
_cell.length_c   1.000
_cell.angle_alpha   90.00
_cell.angle_beta   90.00
_cell.angle_gamma   90.00
#
_symmetry.space_group_name_H-M   'P 1'
#
loop_
_entity.id
_entity.type
_entity.pdbx_description
1 polymer ?
#
loop_
_entity_poly.entity_id
_entity_poly.type
_entity_poly.pdbx_seq_one_letter_code
_entity_poly.pdbx_strand_id
1 'polypeptide(L)'
;MGNDRHNVNRKHGYTRYFLHLGSGTMGNSFSSESATSSQNPPDNDDAKQKYIDEILQKADESDGEDFVDQGDELSSINVRDYVDQFPFENIVFEGGGAKGVVYPGALLALEELGLMAKIKRFAGTSVGSMTACMAALGYSSQEIRKVMETDFRTYFDARLGRLSLLPNLLRHFGWQPMNTLYEFLGELVEKKLGNKDATFSDLYKKTGKELCIVVTNVNNMEEEYFHPKTTPDVPIRMAVRMSASLPGLMQPVHYTTSGTDNIYVDGGLLANYPIACFDGWWLSMKKEDSFLKKMQPLEKLPEIMDRRNRFARNEETADKTLGFVLYANDEMQSFKPVFESRRRAFVVHPDTEMGRKAEKKMKNEMKLRKEYLLVKIAINKFLELASKYDANGDELISKEELSGILSDKNFTKHDRDRLFGKDVTVDDVMTRLDADGNGMIRFQELVAFFEEMGFSMAHRNLGFKRQEVTTLLSLLQTLYTTLSFNIVQIGFSSLDLPRTIGLNSHYVGTLVFDYEKEDVDFLNRESYQSTMAFLKLYAANLKAKGERQ
;
A
#
# COMPACT_ATOMS: atom_id res chain seq x y z
N MET A 1 10.95 -3.22 -60.11
CA MET A 1 9.72 -3.96 -60.41
C MET A 1 9.48 -4.86 -59.22
N GLY A 2 8.52 -4.78 -58.38
CA GLY A 2 7.30 -4.06 -58.26
C GLY A 2 6.98 -3.89 -56.75
N ASN A 3 6.31 -2.81 -56.48
CA ASN A 3 5.70 -2.48 -55.18
C ASN A 3 4.66 -3.52 -54.77
N ASP A 4 4.60 -3.83 -53.48
CA ASP A 4 3.31 -4.02 -52.84
C ASP A 4 3.38 -3.56 -51.38
N ARG A 5 2.65 -2.46 -51.12
CA ARG A 5 2.37 -1.89 -49.80
C ARG A 5 1.21 -2.66 -49.22
N HIS A 6 1.40 -3.39 -48.15
CA HIS A 6 0.28 -3.79 -47.28
C HIS A 6 0.26 -2.90 -46.01
N ASN A 7 -0.67 -1.98 -46.11
CA ASN A 7 -1.17 -1.13 -45.05
C ASN A 7 -1.99 -2.02 -44.08
N VAL A 8 -1.49 -2.28 -42.88
CA VAL A 8 -2.27 -2.92 -41.82
C VAL A 8 -2.55 -1.88 -40.74
N ASN A 9 -3.74 -1.33 -40.82
CA ASN A 9 -4.38 -0.56 -39.76
C ASN A 9 -4.42 -1.38 -38.46
N ARG A 10 -3.58 -1.03 -37.48
CA ARG A 10 -3.78 -1.42 -36.07
C ARG A 10 -4.59 -0.32 -35.39
N LYS A 11 -5.90 -0.45 -35.43
CA LYS A 11 -6.81 0.24 -34.53
C LYS A 11 -6.85 -0.51 -33.19
N HIS A 12 -6.37 0.16 -32.17
CA HIS A 12 -6.83 0.30 -30.80
C HIS A 12 -7.55 -0.88 -30.14
N GLY A 13 -6.85 -1.57 -29.26
CA GLY A 13 -7.37 -2.52 -28.29
C GLY A 13 -7.13 -2.08 -26.84
N TYR A 14 -7.43 -0.84 -26.46
CA TYR A 14 -7.26 -0.37 -25.06
C TYR A 14 -8.59 -0.09 -24.32
N THR A 15 -9.73 -0.35 -24.95
CA THR A 15 -11.04 0.03 -24.37
C THR A 15 -11.85 -1.15 -23.79
N ARG A 16 -11.25 -2.29 -23.50
CA ARG A 16 -12.03 -3.49 -23.04
C ARG A 16 -11.67 -4.03 -21.67
N TYR A 17 -10.83 -3.35 -20.86
CA TYR A 17 -10.46 -3.85 -19.52
C TYR A 17 -11.14 -3.14 -18.34
N PHE A 18 -12.01 -2.15 -18.59
CA PHE A 18 -12.67 -1.39 -17.52
C PHE A 18 -14.13 -1.74 -17.22
N LEU A 19 -14.72 -2.72 -17.92
CA LEU A 19 -16.15 -3.03 -17.79
C LEU A 19 -16.47 -4.44 -17.25
N HIS A 20 -15.54 -5.14 -16.62
CA HIS A 20 -15.80 -6.48 -16.06
C HIS A 20 -15.45 -6.66 -14.58
N LEU A 21 -15.49 -5.61 -13.77
CA LEU A 21 -15.46 -5.71 -12.31
C LEU A 21 -16.78 -5.22 -11.67
N GLY A 22 -17.91 -5.67 -12.21
CA GLY A 22 -19.20 -5.24 -11.68
C GLY A 22 -20.37 -6.10 -12.14
N SER A 23 -20.26 -7.43 -12.13
CA SER A 23 -21.44 -8.29 -12.23
C SER A 23 -21.28 -9.58 -11.41
N GLY A 24 -21.19 -9.39 -10.10
CA GLY A 24 -21.55 -10.42 -9.11
C GLY A 24 -22.95 -10.09 -8.64
N THR A 25 -23.93 -10.82 -9.13
CA THR A 25 -25.34 -10.76 -8.74
C THR A 25 -25.47 -10.99 -7.24
N MET A 26 -25.62 -9.92 -6.47
CA MET A 26 -26.41 -9.93 -5.24
C MET A 26 -27.64 -9.09 -5.53
N GLY A 27 -28.78 -9.78 -5.65
CA GLY A 27 -30.06 -9.13 -5.70
C GLY A 27 -30.31 -8.42 -4.35
N ASN A 28 -30.32 -7.12 -4.38
CA ASN A 28 -30.96 -6.32 -3.38
C ASN A 28 -32.06 -5.52 -4.06
N SER A 29 -33.28 -5.96 -3.76
CA SER A 29 -34.48 -5.17 -3.92
C SER A 29 -34.33 -3.90 -3.07
N PHE A 30 -33.96 -2.79 -3.65
CA PHE A 30 -34.18 -1.49 -3.07
C PHE A 30 -35.66 -1.15 -3.22
N SER A 31 -36.39 -1.36 -2.15
CA SER A 31 -37.71 -0.76 -1.97
C SER A 31 -37.52 0.76 -1.88
N SER A 32 -38.08 1.43 -2.86
CA SER A 32 -38.30 2.88 -2.87
C SER A 32 -39.28 3.25 -1.75
N GLU A 33 -38.78 3.59 -0.58
CA GLU A 33 -39.55 4.35 0.41
C GLU A 33 -38.57 5.04 1.38
N SER A 34 -38.27 6.29 1.07
CA SER A 34 -38.24 7.46 1.94
C SER A 34 -37.74 8.66 1.17
N ALA A 35 -38.63 9.27 0.42
CA ALA A 35 -38.47 10.65 -0.01
C ALA A 35 -38.51 11.54 1.24
N THR A 36 -37.35 11.83 1.83
CA THR A 36 -37.26 12.92 2.80
C THR A 36 -37.23 14.23 2.03
N SER A 37 -38.21 15.04 2.30
CA SER A 37 -38.44 16.40 1.84
C SER A 37 -37.17 17.21 1.57
N SER A 38 -37.05 17.72 0.33
CA SER A 38 -36.09 18.72 -0.09
C SER A 38 -36.30 20.02 0.70
N GLN A 39 -35.63 20.19 1.83
CA GLN A 39 -35.49 21.48 2.45
C GLN A 39 -34.26 22.17 1.87
N ASN A 40 -34.47 23.33 1.24
CA ASN A 40 -33.38 24.21 0.85
C ASN A 40 -32.53 24.59 2.08
N PRO A 41 -31.19 24.66 1.95
CA PRO A 41 -30.37 25.12 3.05
C PRO A 41 -30.78 26.53 3.45
N PRO A 42 -30.93 26.80 4.75
CA PRO A 42 -31.36 28.11 5.25
C PRO A 42 -30.32 29.18 4.95
N ASP A 43 -30.78 30.41 4.78
CA ASP A 43 -29.95 31.58 4.39
C ASP A 43 -29.03 32.13 5.50
N ASN A 44 -29.06 31.53 6.68
CA ASN A 44 -28.25 31.92 7.83
C ASN A 44 -27.00 31.04 7.93
N ASP A 45 -25.84 31.61 8.24
CA ASP A 45 -24.54 30.90 8.30
C ASP A 45 -24.51 29.79 9.37
N ASP A 46 -25.20 29.98 10.50
CA ASP A 46 -25.28 28.93 11.55
C ASP A 46 -26.11 27.73 11.09
N ALA A 47 -27.17 27.97 10.36
CA ALA A 47 -28.01 26.91 9.82
C ALA A 47 -27.39 26.22 8.59
N LYS A 48 -26.55 26.93 7.83
CA LYS A 48 -25.68 26.31 6.80
C LYS A 48 -24.64 25.41 7.45
N GLN A 49 -24.03 25.85 8.55
CA GLN A 49 -23.05 25.03 9.28
C GLN A 49 -23.71 23.77 9.84
N LYS A 50 -24.90 23.86 10.41
CA LYS A 50 -25.67 22.70 10.91
C LYS A 50 -26.03 21.74 9.79
N TYR A 51 -26.45 22.22 8.62
CA TYR A 51 -26.75 21.39 7.44
C TYR A 51 -25.47 20.70 6.92
N ILE A 52 -24.33 21.38 6.91
CA ILE A 52 -23.03 20.81 6.54
C ILE A 52 -22.63 19.73 7.55
N ASP A 53 -22.80 19.98 8.82
CA ASP A 53 -22.47 19.03 9.89
C ASP A 53 -23.40 17.79 9.85
N GLU A 54 -24.67 17.95 9.51
CA GLU A 54 -25.61 16.83 9.28
C GLU A 54 -25.25 16.00 8.03
N ILE A 55 -24.80 16.66 6.93
CA ILE A 55 -24.33 15.92 5.74
C ILE A 55 -23.02 15.20 6.02
N LEU A 56 -22.10 15.83 6.78
CA LEU A 56 -20.83 15.20 7.14
C LEU A 56 -21.06 14.01 8.09
N GLN A 57 -21.99 14.14 9.03
CA GLN A 57 -22.39 13.05 9.91
C GLN A 57 -23.02 11.90 9.11
N LYS A 58 -23.92 12.19 8.18
CA LYS A 58 -24.51 11.17 7.29
C LYS A 58 -23.50 10.54 6.33
N ALA A 59 -22.49 11.28 5.87
CA ALA A 59 -21.42 10.74 5.04
C ALA A 59 -20.48 9.83 5.87
N ASP A 60 -20.18 10.22 7.10
CA ASP A 60 -19.44 9.36 8.04
C ASP A 60 -20.27 8.12 8.46
N GLU A 61 -21.60 8.24 8.53
CA GLU A 61 -22.53 7.14 8.79
C GLU A 61 -22.68 6.22 7.55
N SER A 62 -22.74 6.76 6.32
CA SER A 62 -22.90 5.97 5.10
C SER A 62 -21.64 5.18 4.72
N ASP A 63 -20.45 5.68 5.02
CA ASP A 63 -19.20 4.91 4.91
C ASP A 63 -19.11 3.82 6.00
N GLY A 64 -20.04 3.81 6.98
CA GLY A 64 -20.12 2.87 8.07
C GLY A 64 -21.30 1.89 8.05
N GLU A 65 -22.30 2.06 7.18
CA GLU A 65 -23.53 1.26 7.24
C GLU A 65 -23.36 -0.22 6.85
N ASP A 66 -22.30 -0.61 6.17
CA ASP A 66 -21.98 -2.03 5.92
C ASP A 66 -21.25 -2.73 7.10
N PHE A 67 -20.97 -2.00 8.20
CA PHE A 67 -20.30 -2.52 9.41
C PHE A 67 -21.05 -2.20 10.70
N VAL A 68 -22.37 -2.22 10.67
CA VAL A 68 -23.20 -1.97 11.86
C VAL A 68 -23.17 -3.18 12.80
N ASP A 69 -22.94 -2.88 14.08
CA ASP A 69 -23.18 -3.71 15.27
C ASP A 69 -22.15 -4.76 15.71
N GLN A 70 -20.88 -4.64 15.32
CA GLN A 70 -19.82 -5.44 15.95
C GLN A 70 -19.10 -4.73 17.13
N GLY A 71 -19.49 -3.51 17.49
CA GLY A 71 -18.79 -2.69 18.49
C GLY A 71 -18.81 -3.30 19.90
N ASP A 72 -19.96 -3.80 20.33
CA ASP A 72 -20.14 -4.37 21.66
C ASP A 72 -19.64 -5.82 21.75
N GLU A 73 -19.77 -6.62 20.68
CA GLU A 73 -19.21 -7.97 20.62
C GLU A 73 -17.68 -7.97 20.60
N LEU A 74 -17.05 -7.09 19.82
CA LEU A 74 -15.59 -6.94 19.77
C LEU A 74 -15.01 -6.48 21.10
N SER A 75 -15.72 -5.64 21.87
CA SER A 75 -15.25 -5.18 23.19
C SER A 75 -15.18 -6.33 24.20
N SER A 76 -16.05 -7.33 24.09
CA SER A 76 -16.13 -8.50 24.98
C SER A 76 -15.11 -9.60 24.69
N ILE A 77 -14.43 -9.57 23.53
CA ILE A 77 -13.50 -10.62 23.13
C ILE A 77 -12.15 -10.42 23.79
N ASN A 78 -11.74 -11.41 24.58
CA ASN A 78 -10.38 -11.51 25.07
C ASN A 78 -9.55 -12.34 24.08
N VAL A 79 -8.62 -11.69 23.38
CA VAL A 79 -7.76 -12.35 22.37
C VAL A 79 -7.00 -13.56 22.94
N ARG A 80 -6.64 -13.50 24.25
CA ARG A 80 -5.87 -14.57 24.91
C ARG A 80 -6.57 -15.91 24.90
N ASP A 81 -7.90 -15.92 24.90
CA ASP A 81 -8.70 -17.16 24.90
C ASP A 81 -8.66 -17.89 23.55
N TYR A 82 -8.21 -17.22 22.50
CA TYR A 82 -8.16 -17.72 21.13
C TYR A 82 -6.74 -17.95 20.60
N VAL A 83 -5.70 -17.61 21.36
CA VAL A 83 -4.30 -17.67 20.91
C VAL A 83 -3.92 -19.04 20.38
N ASP A 84 -4.41 -20.13 20.99
CA ASP A 84 -4.09 -21.49 20.56
C ASP A 84 -4.78 -21.87 19.24
N GLN A 85 -5.82 -21.18 18.87
CA GLN A 85 -6.56 -21.39 17.62
C GLN A 85 -6.00 -20.58 16.45
N PHE A 86 -5.10 -19.63 16.70
CA PHE A 86 -4.46 -18.88 15.61
C PHE A 86 -3.50 -19.77 14.83
N PRO A 87 -3.64 -19.87 13.50
CA PRO A 87 -2.88 -20.79 12.68
C PRO A 87 -1.48 -20.29 12.32
N PHE A 88 -1.09 -19.08 12.75
CA PHE A 88 0.09 -18.39 12.26
C PHE A 88 1.40 -19.10 12.61
N GLU A 89 2.13 -19.54 11.59
CA GLU A 89 3.46 -20.12 11.66
C GLU A 89 4.50 -19.29 10.87
N ASN A 90 4.06 -18.35 10.03
CA ASN A 90 4.89 -17.52 9.17
C ASN A 90 4.58 -16.06 9.35
N ILE A 91 5.62 -15.21 9.28
CA ILE A 91 5.48 -13.76 9.27
C ILE A 91 6.17 -13.18 8.04
N VAL A 92 5.51 -12.21 7.38
CA VAL A 92 6.03 -11.50 6.22
C VAL A 92 5.98 -9.99 6.46
N PHE A 93 7.11 -9.31 6.21
CA PHE A 93 7.27 -7.87 6.39
C PHE A 93 7.47 -7.17 5.06
N GLU A 94 6.68 -6.12 4.80
CA GLU A 94 6.83 -5.25 3.63
C GLU A 94 8.08 -4.37 3.76
N GLY A 95 8.65 -3.95 2.62
CA GLY A 95 9.67 -2.92 2.54
C GLY A 95 9.07 -1.50 2.69
N GLY A 96 9.85 -0.57 3.24
CA GLY A 96 9.31 0.79 3.42
C GLY A 96 10.28 1.81 4.01
N GLY A 97 11.57 1.51 4.07
CA GLY A 97 12.58 2.44 4.62
C GLY A 97 12.27 2.86 6.05
N ALA A 98 12.27 4.17 6.33
CA ALA A 98 12.01 4.71 7.67
C ALA A 98 10.65 4.32 8.26
N LYS A 99 9.65 3.99 7.42
CA LYS A 99 8.34 3.51 7.91
C LYS A 99 8.46 2.25 8.78
N GLY A 100 9.54 1.46 8.63
CA GLY A 100 9.79 0.26 9.44
C GLY A 100 9.90 0.50 10.95
N VAL A 101 10.05 1.75 11.38
CA VAL A 101 10.06 2.14 12.81
C VAL A 101 8.79 1.69 13.57
N VAL A 102 7.72 1.35 12.87
CA VAL A 102 6.46 0.85 13.45
C VAL A 102 6.48 -0.65 13.77
N TYR A 103 7.37 -1.43 13.18
CA TYR A 103 7.38 -2.90 13.35
C TYR A 103 7.54 -3.38 14.80
N PRO A 104 8.39 -2.74 15.63
CA PRO A 104 8.56 -3.20 17.01
C PRO A 104 7.29 -3.21 17.84
N GLY A 105 6.39 -2.22 17.64
CA GLY A 105 5.09 -2.20 18.34
C GLY A 105 4.18 -3.35 17.92
N ALA A 106 4.17 -3.70 16.65
CA ALA A 106 3.42 -4.85 16.15
C ALA A 106 3.99 -6.18 16.68
N LEU A 107 5.32 -6.31 16.70
CA LEU A 107 5.99 -7.49 17.25
C LEU A 107 5.77 -7.64 18.76
N LEU A 108 5.74 -6.52 19.51
CA LEU A 108 5.42 -6.53 20.94
C LEU A 108 4.05 -7.15 21.21
N ALA A 109 3.03 -6.80 20.42
CA ALA A 109 1.69 -7.39 20.55
C ALA A 109 1.71 -8.93 20.35
N LEU A 110 2.48 -9.41 19.38
CA LEU A 110 2.65 -10.85 19.15
C LEU A 110 3.44 -11.54 20.27
N GLU A 111 4.47 -10.88 20.81
CA GLU A 111 5.27 -11.39 21.93
C GLU A 111 4.43 -11.55 23.21
N GLU A 112 3.66 -10.51 23.59
CA GLU A 112 2.81 -10.52 24.78
C GLU A 112 1.70 -11.58 24.74
N LEU A 113 1.27 -11.95 23.54
CA LEU A 113 0.33 -13.04 23.31
C LEU A 113 1.00 -14.41 23.15
N GLY A 114 2.34 -14.47 23.18
CA GLY A 114 3.09 -15.73 22.98
C GLY A 114 3.06 -16.26 21.54
N LEU A 115 2.53 -15.50 20.59
CA LEU A 115 2.43 -15.92 19.18
C LEU A 115 3.79 -16.05 18.52
N MET A 116 4.77 -15.22 18.90
CA MET A 116 6.13 -15.28 18.33
C MET A 116 6.82 -16.64 18.55
N ALA A 117 6.45 -17.37 19.61
CA ALA A 117 6.99 -18.73 19.86
C ALA A 117 6.49 -19.77 18.84
N LYS A 118 5.35 -19.53 18.19
CA LYS A 118 4.77 -20.42 17.15
C LYS A 118 5.37 -20.16 15.77
N ILE A 119 6.03 -19.01 15.57
CA ILE A 119 6.53 -18.59 14.25
C ILE A 119 7.82 -19.33 13.92
N LYS A 120 7.81 -19.99 12.78
CA LYS A 120 8.91 -20.82 12.24
C LYS A 120 9.57 -20.17 11.02
N ARG A 121 8.81 -19.38 10.24
CA ARG A 121 9.26 -18.82 8.97
C ARG A 121 9.09 -17.29 8.97
N PHE A 122 10.13 -16.60 8.53
CA PHE A 122 10.21 -15.15 8.49
C PHE A 122 10.60 -14.71 7.09
N ALA A 123 9.88 -13.76 6.51
CA ALA A 123 10.24 -13.19 5.23
C ALA A 123 10.14 -11.67 5.24
N GLY A 124 10.92 -11.01 4.38
CA GLY A 124 10.81 -9.57 4.23
C GLY A 124 11.65 -9.01 3.11
N THR A 125 11.36 -7.76 2.78
CA THR A 125 12.03 -6.99 1.75
C THR A 125 12.52 -5.68 2.34
N SER A 126 13.71 -5.19 1.94
CA SER A 126 14.25 -3.89 2.39
C SER A 126 14.29 -3.79 3.93
N VAL A 127 13.72 -2.75 4.55
CA VAL A 127 13.61 -2.66 6.02
C VAL A 127 12.85 -3.86 6.60
N GLY A 128 11.89 -4.43 5.88
CA GLY A 128 11.20 -5.66 6.27
C GLY A 128 12.15 -6.86 6.32
N SER A 129 13.18 -6.91 5.47
CA SER A 129 14.22 -7.96 5.52
C SER A 129 15.10 -7.83 6.77
N MET A 130 15.42 -6.61 7.20
CA MET A 130 16.14 -6.35 8.45
C MET A 130 15.31 -6.81 9.66
N THR A 131 14.02 -6.48 9.67
CA THR A 131 13.09 -6.89 10.73
C THR A 131 12.92 -8.40 10.77
N ALA A 132 12.70 -9.04 9.62
CA ALA A 132 12.59 -10.49 9.49
C ALA A 132 13.88 -11.21 9.96
N CYS A 133 15.04 -10.69 9.59
CA CYS A 133 16.35 -11.21 10.03
C CYS A 133 16.48 -11.16 11.56
N MET A 134 16.24 -10.00 12.16
CA MET A 134 16.33 -9.85 13.62
C MET A 134 15.33 -10.74 14.35
N ALA A 135 14.09 -10.83 13.89
CA ALA A 135 13.07 -11.70 14.48
C ALA A 135 13.42 -13.20 14.35
N ALA A 136 13.95 -13.63 13.20
CA ALA A 136 14.43 -15.00 12.98
C ALA A 136 15.62 -15.35 13.88
N LEU A 137 16.54 -14.39 14.10
CA LEU A 137 17.67 -14.49 15.02
C LEU A 137 17.24 -14.50 16.48
N GLY A 138 15.98 -14.23 16.80
CA GLY A 138 15.46 -14.21 18.17
C GLY A 138 15.78 -12.93 18.95
N TYR A 139 15.84 -11.79 18.26
CA TYR A 139 15.80 -10.50 18.90
C TYR A 139 14.38 -10.19 19.39
N SER A 140 14.25 -9.64 20.58
CA SER A 140 12.96 -9.17 21.10
C SER A 140 12.50 -7.89 20.39
N SER A 141 11.22 -7.60 20.47
CA SER A 141 10.62 -6.35 19.94
C SER A 141 11.34 -5.12 20.51
N GLN A 142 11.74 -5.15 21.77
CA GLN A 142 12.49 -4.07 22.41
C GLN A 142 13.93 -3.93 21.86
N GLU A 143 14.61 -5.04 21.59
CA GLU A 143 15.94 -5.01 20.95
C GLU A 143 15.85 -4.49 19.51
N ILE A 144 14.81 -4.92 18.75
CA ILE A 144 14.54 -4.44 17.38
C ILE A 144 14.20 -2.95 17.41
N ARG A 145 13.42 -2.50 18.38
CA ARG A 145 13.08 -1.09 18.56
C ARG A 145 14.34 -0.23 18.71
N LYS A 146 15.29 -0.63 19.56
CA LYS A 146 16.56 0.10 19.74
C LYS A 146 17.35 0.24 18.44
N VAL A 147 17.29 -0.76 17.55
CA VAL A 147 17.94 -0.70 16.24
C VAL A 147 17.18 0.28 15.33
N MET A 148 15.84 0.23 15.32
CA MET A 148 15.02 1.09 14.47
C MET A 148 14.98 2.56 14.92
N GLU A 149 15.25 2.84 16.20
CA GLU A 149 15.41 4.20 16.74
C GLU A 149 16.73 4.87 16.29
N THR A 150 17.70 4.08 15.83
CA THR A 150 18.98 4.62 15.35
C THR A 150 18.74 5.40 14.06
N ASP A 151 19.24 6.63 13.99
CA ASP A 151 19.19 7.42 12.78
C ASP A 151 19.91 6.69 11.64
N PHE A 152 19.15 6.20 10.68
CA PHE A 152 19.68 5.41 9.55
C PHE A 152 20.72 6.18 8.73
N ARG A 153 20.73 7.53 8.79
CA ARG A 153 21.75 8.36 8.13
C ARG A 153 23.15 8.15 8.69
N THR A 154 23.28 7.62 9.89
CA THR A 154 24.59 7.25 10.47
C THR A 154 25.31 6.16 9.68
N TYR A 155 24.55 5.38 8.89
CA TYR A 155 25.10 4.36 8.00
C TYR A 155 25.51 4.90 6.61
N PHE A 156 25.25 6.20 6.34
CA PHE A 156 25.65 6.84 5.10
C PHE A 156 27.14 7.19 5.17
N ASP A 157 27.94 6.49 4.41
CA ASP A 157 29.40 6.53 4.47
C ASP A 157 30.07 7.04 3.18
N ALA A 158 29.30 7.73 2.32
CA ALA A 158 29.86 8.33 1.12
C ALA A 158 30.85 9.44 1.47
N ARG A 159 32.09 9.27 1.04
CA ARG A 159 33.12 10.30 1.18
C ARG A 159 32.71 11.56 0.40
N LEU A 160 33.05 12.75 0.92
CA LEU A 160 32.70 14.05 0.35
C LEU A 160 31.20 14.39 0.35
N GLY A 161 30.36 13.64 1.08
CA GLY A 161 28.94 13.93 1.23
C GLY A 161 28.23 14.11 -0.13
N ARG A 162 27.47 15.21 -0.28
CA ARG A 162 26.70 15.48 -1.51
C ARG A 162 27.56 15.68 -2.77
N LEU A 163 28.82 16.07 -2.65
CA LEU A 163 29.73 16.26 -3.80
C LEU A 163 30.07 14.94 -4.50
N SER A 164 29.95 13.82 -3.80
CA SER A 164 30.19 12.48 -4.36
C SER A 164 28.95 11.90 -5.07
N LEU A 165 27.78 12.53 -5.01
CA LEU A 165 26.53 12.01 -5.56
C LEU A 165 26.69 11.63 -7.05
N LEU A 166 27.01 12.59 -7.89
CA LEU A 166 27.11 12.35 -9.34
C LEU A 166 28.29 11.42 -9.71
N PRO A 167 29.50 11.59 -9.18
CA PRO A 167 30.59 10.65 -9.43
C PRO A 167 30.27 9.21 -8.99
N ASN A 168 29.69 9.01 -7.82
CA ASN A 168 29.33 7.68 -7.33
C ASN A 168 28.19 7.06 -8.15
N LEU A 169 27.20 7.85 -8.52
CA LEU A 169 26.09 7.39 -9.36
C LEU A 169 26.60 6.88 -10.73
N LEU A 170 27.54 7.60 -11.37
CA LEU A 170 28.09 7.23 -12.66
C LEU A 170 29.10 6.06 -12.60
N ARG A 171 29.85 5.91 -11.51
CA ARG A 171 30.89 4.87 -11.38
C ARG A 171 30.42 3.62 -10.65
N HIS A 172 29.53 3.78 -9.69
CA HIS A 172 29.11 2.74 -8.76
C HIS A 172 27.59 2.50 -8.76
N PHE A 173 26.85 3.13 -9.69
CA PHE A 173 25.38 3.00 -9.86
C PHE A 173 24.55 3.39 -8.64
N GLY A 174 25.15 4.06 -7.64
CA GLY A 174 24.49 4.51 -6.42
C GLY A 174 25.37 5.46 -5.61
N TRP A 175 24.72 6.29 -4.77
CA TRP A 175 25.45 7.31 -4.00
C TRP A 175 26.18 6.72 -2.80
N GLN A 176 25.47 6.03 -1.90
CA GLN A 176 25.98 5.57 -0.61
C GLN A 176 26.57 4.15 -0.69
N PRO A 177 27.83 3.92 -0.34
CA PRO A 177 28.43 2.59 -0.30
C PRO A 177 27.80 1.65 0.71
N MET A 178 27.35 2.17 1.86
CA MET A 178 26.69 1.41 2.94
C MET A 178 27.55 0.30 3.57
N ASN A 179 28.86 0.50 3.63
CA ASN A 179 29.77 -0.45 4.30
C ASN A 179 29.52 -0.49 5.82
N THR A 180 29.22 0.67 6.41
CA THR A 180 28.88 0.78 7.83
C THR A 180 27.65 -0.04 8.17
N LEU A 181 26.61 -0.01 7.31
CA LEU A 181 25.45 -0.86 7.48
C LEU A 181 25.81 -2.36 7.37
N TYR A 182 26.65 -2.72 6.41
CA TYR A 182 27.08 -4.12 6.21
C TYR A 182 27.80 -4.68 7.44
N GLU A 183 28.70 -3.90 8.06
CA GLU A 183 29.37 -4.31 9.30
C GLU A 183 28.40 -4.39 10.48
N PHE A 184 27.51 -3.42 10.64
CA PHE A 184 26.48 -3.44 11.66
C PHE A 184 25.56 -4.67 11.55
N LEU A 185 25.13 -5.02 10.33
CA LEU A 185 24.36 -6.24 10.11
C LEU A 185 25.16 -7.49 10.50
N GLY A 186 26.47 -7.51 10.24
CA GLY A 186 27.37 -8.57 10.68
C GLY A 186 27.41 -8.70 12.21
N GLU A 187 27.49 -7.59 12.95
CA GLU A 187 27.47 -7.58 14.41
C GLU A 187 26.15 -8.14 14.97
N LEU A 188 25.02 -7.81 14.36
CA LEU A 188 23.73 -8.37 14.74
C LEU A 188 23.69 -9.90 14.54
N VAL A 189 24.21 -10.39 13.42
CA VAL A 189 24.26 -11.82 13.12
C VAL A 189 25.24 -12.54 14.07
N GLU A 190 26.44 -11.98 14.28
CA GLU A 190 27.48 -12.54 15.15
C GLU A 190 27.00 -12.70 16.59
N LYS A 191 26.30 -11.68 17.13
CA LYS A 191 25.76 -11.71 18.50
C LYS A 191 24.88 -12.93 18.77
N LYS A 192 24.15 -13.43 17.78
CA LYS A 192 23.20 -14.54 17.92
C LYS A 192 23.75 -15.88 17.39
N LEU A 193 24.54 -15.85 16.33
CA LEU A 193 25.04 -17.07 15.67
C LEU A 193 26.53 -17.34 15.93
N GLY A 194 27.31 -16.34 16.38
CA GLY A 194 28.74 -16.47 16.68
C GLY A 194 29.66 -16.25 15.47
N ASN A 195 29.11 -15.87 14.32
CA ASN A 195 29.86 -15.58 13.10
C ASN A 195 29.13 -14.48 12.30
N LYS A 196 29.85 -13.43 11.91
CA LYS A 196 29.32 -12.31 11.10
C LYS A 196 28.77 -12.80 9.73
N ASP A 197 29.43 -13.81 9.17
CA ASP A 197 29.10 -14.39 7.87
C ASP A 197 28.25 -15.68 7.98
N ALA A 198 27.54 -15.85 9.09
CA ALA A 198 26.64 -16.99 9.22
C ALA A 198 25.57 -16.96 8.10
N THR A 199 25.35 -18.14 7.53
CA THR A 199 24.53 -18.36 6.34
C THR A 199 23.07 -18.67 6.70
N PHE A 200 22.19 -18.71 5.70
CA PHE A 200 20.82 -19.20 5.88
C PHE A 200 20.78 -20.64 6.42
N SER A 201 21.71 -21.50 5.95
CA SER A 201 21.86 -22.87 6.43
C SER A 201 22.27 -22.91 7.90
N ASP A 202 23.16 -22.03 8.34
CA ASP A 202 23.62 -21.98 9.74
C ASP A 202 22.49 -21.56 10.68
N LEU A 203 21.72 -20.56 10.31
CA LEU A 203 20.52 -20.15 11.05
C LEU A 203 19.54 -21.33 11.19
N TYR A 204 19.19 -21.95 10.05
CA TYR A 204 18.24 -23.06 10.02
C TYR A 204 18.72 -24.25 10.88
N LYS A 205 20.00 -24.66 10.74
CA LYS A 205 20.58 -25.73 11.53
C LYS A 205 20.58 -25.46 13.03
N LYS A 206 20.84 -24.19 13.42
CA LYS A 206 20.93 -23.80 14.83
C LYS A 206 19.57 -23.64 15.49
N THR A 207 18.58 -23.11 14.77
CA THR A 207 17.31 -22.66 15.35
C THR A 207 16.07 -23.40 14.85
N GLY A 208 16.16 -24.10 13.73
CA GLY A 208 15.01 -24.65 13.00
C GLY A 208 14.16 -23.59 12.29
N LYS A 209 14.53 -22.30 12.36
CA LYS A 209 13.79 -21.21 11.73
C LYS A 209 14.24 -20.99 10.30
N GLU A 210 13.29 -20.74 9.42
CA GLU A 210 13.52 -20.38 8.02
C GLU A 210 13.46 -18.86 7.87
N LEU A 211 14.48 -18.28 7.24
CA LEU A 211 14.52 -16.86 6.86
C LEU A 211 14.48 -16.75 5.35
N CYS A 212 13.62 -15.88 4.84
CA CYS A 212 13.54 -15.53 3.42
C CYS A 212 13.81 -14.03 3.26
N ILE A 213 14.79 -13.67 2.44
CA ILE A 213 15.09 -12.29 2.09
C ILE A 213 14.90 -12.12 0.59
N VAL A 214 14.09 -11.13 0.20
CA VAL A 214 13.80 -10.87 -1.21
C VAL A 214 14.73 -9.79 -1.74
N VAL A 215 15.31 -10.06 -2.89
CA VAL A 215 16.22 -9.17 -3.60
C VAL A 215 15.81 -9.08 -5.07
N THR A 216 16.24 -8.05 -5.78
CA THR A 216 16.12 -7.95 -7.24
C THR A 216 17.45 -8.22 -7.89
N ASN A 217 17.53 -9.26 -8.73
CA ASN A 217 18.65 -9.51 -9.61
C ASN A 217 18.47 -8.71 -10.89
N VAL A 218 19.33 -7.70 -11.10
CA VAL A 218 19.21 -6.78 -12.24
C VAL A 218 19.60 -7.46 -13.55
N ASN A 219 20.57 -8.37 -13.52
CA ASN A 219 21.04 -9.07 -14.73
C ASN A 219 20.00 -10.05 -15.26
N ASN A 220 19.31 -10.73 -14.36
CA ASN A 220 18.25 -11.69 -14.71
C ASN A 220 16.88 -11.04 -14.85
N MET A 221 16.73 -9.77 -14.45
CA MET A 221 15.46 -9.02 -14.47
C MET A 221 14.35 -9.73 -13.67
N GLU A 222 14.71 -10.33 -12.53
CA GLU A 222 13.79 -11.11 -11.71
C GLU A 222 13.96 -10.85 -10.19
N GLU A 223 12.93 -11.17 -9.44
CA GLU A 223 13.03 -11.26 -7.98
C GLU A 223 13.62 -12.61 -7.57
N GLU A 224 14.58 -12.57 -6.66
CA GLU A 224 15.16 -13.77 -6.03
C GLU A 224 14.82 -13.83 -4.54
N TYR A 225 14.55 -15.03 -4.07
CA TYR A 225 14.18 -15.34 -2.70
C TYR A 225 15.32 -16.10 -2.03
N PHE A 226 16.12 -15.42 -1.24
CA PHE A 226 17.26 -15.99 -0.52
C PHE A 226 16.76 -16.71 0.73
N HIS A 227 16.95 -18.04 0.75
CA HIS A 227 16.34 -18.92 1.72
C HIS A 227 17.21 -20.17 1.93
N PRO A 228 17.12 -20.90 3.05
CA PRO A 228 17.89 -22.15 3.26
C PRO A 228 17.75 -23.18 2.14
N LYS A 229 16.65 -23.17 1.38
CA LYS A 229 16.42 -24.07 0.24
C LYS A 229 17.05 -23.59 -1.05
N THR A 230 17.03 -22.28 -1.33
CA THR A 230 17.46 -21.70 -2.62
C THR A 230 18.93 -21.27 -2.61
N THR A 231 19.37 -20.68 -1.53
CA THR A 231 20.69 -20.06 -1.37
C THR A 231 21.28 -20.34 0.03
N PRO A 232 21.46 -21.62 0.40
CA PRO A 232 21.83 -22.03 1.77
C PRO A 232 23.12 -21.41 2.27
N ASP A 233 24.09 -21.18 1.37
CA ASP A 233 25.46 -20.79 1.71
C ASP A 233 25.72 -19.28 1.61
N VAL A 234 24.70 -18.48 1.27
CA VAL A 234 24.83 -17.01 1.23
C VAL A 234 24.83 -16.47 2.66
N PRO A 235 25.77 -15.56 3.01
CA PRO A 235 25.76 -14.88 4.31
C PRO A 235 24.49 -14.04 4.48
N ILE A 236 23.82 -14.15 5.62
CA ILE A 236 22.56 -13.44 5.92
C ILE A 236 22.77 -11.93 5.79
N ARG A 237 23.87 -11.36 6.36
CA ARG A 237 24.17 -9.94 6.29
C ARG A 237 24.28 -9.43 4.84
N MET A 238 24.80 -10.25 3.94
CA MET A 238 24.93 -9.92 2.52
C MET A 238 23.55 -9.82 1.86
N ALA A 239 22.69 -10.80 2.08
CA ALA A 239 21.34 -10.80 1.54
C ALA A 239 20.51 -9.59 2.05
N VAL A 240 20.60 -9.26 3.35
CA VAL A 240 19.93 -8.06 3.91
C VAL A 240 20.49 -6.80 3.29
N ARG A 241 21.82 -6.71 3.11
CA ARG A 241 22.46 -5.56 2.47
C ARG A 241 22.01 -5.39 1.00
N MET A 242 21.88 -6.50 0.25
CA MET A 242 21.32 -6.48 -1.10
C MET A 242 19.88 -5.99 -1.09
N SER A 243 19.05 -6.57 -0.23
CA SER A 243 17.62 -6.23 -0.10
C SER A 243 17.37 -4.78 0.33
N ALA A 244 18.32 -4.15 0.99
CA ALA A 244 18.26 -2.73 1.40
C ALA A 244 18.97 -1.78 0.42
N SER A 245 19.38 -2.25 -0.76
CA SER A 245 20.12 -1.43 -1.74
C SER A 245 19.17 -0.64 -2.65
N LEU A 246 18.59 0.43 -2.12
CA LEU A 246 17.66 1.29 -2.85
C LEU A 246 18.33 1.91 -4.08
N PRO A 247 17.84 1.65 -5.33
CA PRO A 247 18.48 2.10 -6.55
C PRO A 247 18.73 3.61 -6.58
N GLY A 248 19.95 4.00 -6.96
CA GLY A 248 20.38 5.39 -7.05
C GLY A 248 20.79 6.03 -5.71
N LEU A 249 20.13 5.70 -4.61
CA LEU A 249 20.52 6.18 -3.29
C LEU A 249 21.65 5.35 -2.69
N MET A 250 21.54 4.04 -2.74
CA MET A 250 22.54 3.11 -2.24
C MET A 250 23.21 2.39 -3.42
N GLN A 251 24.50 2.07 -3.27
CA GLN A 251 25.20 1.30 -4.28
C GLN A 251 24.68 -0.13 -4.32
N PRO A 252 24.43 -0.69 -5.53
CA PRO A 252 24.05 -2.08 -5.67
C PRO A 252 25.15 -3.00 -5.18
N VAL A 253 24.82 -4.24 -4.90
CA VAL A 253 25.77 -5.25 -4.46
C VAL A 253 26.13 -6.15 -5.64
N HIS A 254 27.43 -6.25 -5.93
CA HIS A 254 27.98 -7.22 -6.87
C HIS A 254 28.26 -8.52 -6.09
N TYR A 255 27.68 -9.62 -6.52
CA TYR A 255 27.86 -10.89 -5.84
C TYR A 255 27.74 -12.08 -6.80
N THR A 256 28.65 -13.03 -6.64
CA THR A 256 28.67 -14.25 -7.46
C THR A 256 27.73 -15.28 -6.87
N THR A 257 26.65 -15.60 -7.57
CA THR A 257 25.72 -16.67 -7.24
C THR A 257 25.79 -17.76 -8.29
N SER A 258 25.94 -19.02 -7.88
CA SER A 258 25.99 -20.17 -8.80
C SER A 258 27.03 -20.03 -9.92
N GLY A 259 28.16 -19.35 -9.62
CA GLY A 259 29.25 -19.15 -10.58
C GLY A 259 29.05 -18.02 -11.57
N THR A 260 27.99 -17.23 -11.41
CA THR A 260 27.69 -16.05 -12.25
C THR A 260 27.72 -14.77 -11.40
N ASP A 261 28.42 -13.75 -11.90
CA ASP A 261 28.44 -12.43 -11.27
C ASP A 261 27.15 -11.68 -11.58
N ASN A 262 26.45 -11.31 -10.53
CA ASN A 262 25.18 -10.61 -10.62
C ASN A 262 25.21 -9.29 -9.83
N ILE A 263 24.35 -8.37 -10.25
CA ILE A 263 24.11 -7.09 -9.59
C ILE A 263 22.77 -7.16 -8.89
N TYR A 264 22.78 -6.94 -7.57
CA TYR A 264 21.61 -7.01 -6.73
C TYR A 264 21.22 -5.63 -6.19
N VAL A 265 19.93 -5.34 -6.24
CA VAL A 265 19.34 -4.15 -5.65
C VAL A 265 18.15 -4.52 -4.76
N ASP A 266 17.54 -3.50 -4.14
CA ASP A 266 16.40 -3.65 -3.24
C ASP A 266 15.29 -4.50 -3.87
N GLY A 267 14.84 -5.52 -3.12
CA GLY A 267 13.78 -6.41 -3.54
C GLY A 267 12.43 -5.72 -3.73
N GLY A 268 12.25 -4.54 -3.13
CA GLY A 268 11.04 -3.73 -3.28
C GLY A 268 10.80 -3.24 -4.70
N LEU A 269 11.79 -3.34 -5.57
CA LEU A 269 11.62 -3.04 -6.99
C LEU A 269 10.64 -4.01 -7.68
N LEU A 270 10.65 -5.30 -7.32
CA LEU A 270 9.83 -6.36 -7.95
C LEU A 270 8.90 -7.10 -6.98
N ALA A 271 9.21 -7.14 -5.69
CA ALA A 271 8.40 -7.87 -4.68
C ALA A 271 8.50 -7.20 -3.30
N ASN A 272 7.92 -5.99 -3.17
CA ASN A 272 7.99 -5.21 -1.93
C ASN A 272 7.24 -5.86 -0.76
N TYR A 273 6.14 -6.56 -1.04
CA TYR A 273 5.36 -7.31 -0.06
C TYR A 273 5.18 -8.76 -0.49
N PRO A 274 6.12 -9.64 -0.10
CA PRO A 274 6.15 -11.03 -0.58
C PRO A 274 5.20 -11.96 0.21
N ILE A 275 3.92 -11.57 0.40
CA ILE A 275 2.95 -12.27 1.26
C ILE A 275 2.74 -13.74 0.89
N ALA A 276 2.86 -14.07 -0.41
CA ALA A 276 2.66 -15.42 -0.92
C ALA A 276 3.92 -16.30 -0.93
N CYS A 277 5.07 -15.79 -0.45
CA CYS A 277 6.35 -16.49 -0.61
C CYS A 277 6.38 -17.89 0.05
N PHE A 278 5.55 -18.11 1.07
CA PHE A 278 5.41 -19.42 1.74
C PHE A 278 4.16 -20.22 1.34
N ASP A 279 3.35 -19.72 0.42
CA ASP A 279 2.09 -20.40 0.04
C ASP A 279 2.33 -21.61 -0.84
N GLY A 280 3.28 -21.51 -1.79
CA GLY A 280 3.56 -22.55 -2.77
C GLY A 280 4.71 -23.50 -2.42
N TRP A 281 5.15 -24.26 -3.42
CA TRP A 281 6.18 -25.28 -3.28
C TRP A 281 7.63 -24.71 -3.26
N TRP A 282 7.84 -23.51 -3.76
CA TRP A 282 9.17 -22.97 -4.05
C TRP A 282 10.09 -22.91 -2.82
N LEU A 283 9.59 -22.36 -1.71
CA LEU A 283 10.35 -22.27 -0.45
C LEU A 283 10.00 -23.40 0.54
N SER A 284 9.11 -24.30 0.19
CA SER A 284 8.74 -25.42 1.06
C SER A 284 9.93 -26.37 1.26
N MET A 285 10.26 -26.67 2.53
CA MET A 285 11.32 -27.62 2.91
C MET A 285 10.83 -29.08 2.95
N LYS A 286 9.60 -29.35 2.53
CA LYS A 286 9.03 -30.69 2.46
C LYS A 286 9.74 -31.54 1.38
N LYS A 287 9.90 -32.83 1.61
CA LYS A 287 10.56 -33.75 0.65
C LYS A 287 9.84 -33.86 -0.69
N GLU A 288 8.52 -33.77 -0.69
CA GLU A 288 7.68 -33.78 -1.89
C GLU A 288 7.86 -32.51 -2.76
N ASP A 289 8.30 -31.42 -2.16
CA ASP A 289 8.53 -30.15 -2.81
C ASP A 289 9.98 -29.92 -3.21
N SER A 290 10.83 -30.96 -3.17
CA SER A 290 12.23 -30.81 -3.59
C SER A 290 12.34 -30.41 -5.06
N PHE A 291 13.39 -29.63 -5.42
CA PHE A 291 13.63 -29.22 -6.80
C PHE A 291 13.71 -30.40 -7.76
N LEU A 292 14.38 -31.50 -7.37
CA LEU A 292 14.49 -32.70 -8.20
C LEU A 292 13.13 -33.32 -8.56
N LYS A 293 12.12 -33.15 -7.72
CA LYS A 293 10.77 -33.64 -8.00
C LYS A 293 9.91 -32.65 -8.75
N LYS A 294 9.98 -31.38 -8.38
CA LYS A 294 9.08 -30.32 -8.92
C LYS A 294 9.50 -29.82 -10.29
N MET A 295 10.80 -29.82 -10.62
CA MET A 295 11.31 -29.33 -11.89
C MET A 295 11.27 -30.38 -13.03
N GLN A 296 10.39 -31.33 -12.94
CA GLN A 296 10.18 -32.37 -13.96
C GLN A 296 8.70 -32.38 -14.40
N PRO A 297 8.43 -32.65 -15.69
CA PRO A 297 9.42 -32.81 -16.77
C PRO A 297 9.98 -31.48 -17.25
N LEU A 298 11.19 -31.48 -17.81
CA LEU A 298 11.91 -30.27 -18.24
C LEU A 298 11.14 -29.45 -19.32
N GLU A 299 10.34 -30.12 -20.14
CA GLU A 299 9.52 -29.48 -21.18
C GLU A 299 8.50 -28.50 -20.58
N LYS A 300 8.08 -28.72 -19.33
CA LYS A 300 7.17 -27.83 -18.58
C LYS A 300 7.88 -26.81 -17.69
N LEU A 301 9.20 -26.75 -17.76
CA LEU A 301 9.97 -25.88 -16.87
C LEU A 301 9.52 -24.41 -16.90
N PRO A 302 9.20 -23.77 -18.06
CA PRO A 302 8.69 -22.39 -18.07
C PRO A 302 7.38 -22.23 -17.30
N GLU A 303 6.48 -23.22 -17.37
CA GLU A 303 5.22 -23.22 -16.62
C GLU A 303 5.48 -23.44 -15.12
N ILE A 304 6.33 -24.39 -14.78
CA ILE A 304 6.68 -24.72 -13.40
C ILE A 304 7.37 -23.53 -12.69
N MET A 305 8.22 -22.79 -13.44
CA MET A 305 8.97 -21.64 -12.93
C MET A 305 8.17 -20.34 -12.94
N ASP A 306 7.01 -20.29 -13.58
CA ASP A 306 6.13 -19.14 -13.50
C ASP A 306 5.83 -18.79 -12.03
N ARG A 307 5.88 -17.49 -11.69
CA ARG A 307 5.68 -17.00 -10.32
C ARG A 307 4.38 -17.51 -9.70
N ARG A 308 3.29 -17.56 -10.49
CA ARG A 308 1.98 -18.02 -10.04
C ARG A 308 1.97 -19.50 -9.66
N ASN A 309 2.82 -20.30 -10.30
CA ASN A 309 2.96 -21.73 -9.98
C ASN A 309 3.94 -21.98 -8.83
N ARG A 310 5.05 -21.23 -8.76
CA ARG A 310 6.02 -21.31 -7.66
C ARG A 310 5.40 -20.99 -6.31
N PHE A 311 4.54 -19.96 -6.28
CA PHE A 311 3.88 -19.42 -5.09
C PHE A 311 2.36 -19.59 -5.14
N ALA A 312 1.89 -20.65 -5.84
CA ALA A 312 0.47 -20.95 -5.94
C ALA A 312 -0.18 -20.97 -4.56
N ARG A 313 -1.28 -20.21 -4.41
CA ARG A 313 -2.02 -20.18 -3.15
C ARG A 313 -2.50 -21.57 -2.80
N ASN A 314 -2.10 -22.03 -1.63
CA ASN A 314 -2.64 -23.21 -0.99
C ASN A 314 -3.29 -22.75 0.32
N GLU A 315 -4.58 -23.00 0.49
CA GLU A 315 -5.35 -22.53 1.65
C GLU A 315 -4.75 -23.00 2.97
N GLU A 316 -4.24 -24.22 3.04
CA GLU A 316 -3.60 -24.76 4.25
C GLU A 316 -2.33 -23.99 4.67
N THR A 317 -1.58 -23.45 3.69
CA THR A 317 -0.33 -22.71 3.95
C THR A 317 -0.56 -21.22 4.00
N ALA A 318 -1.48 -20.68 3.20
CA ALA A 318 -1.80 -19.27 3.14
C ALA A 318 -2.35 -18.76 4.47
N ASP A 319 -3.26 -19.51 5.10
CA ASP A 319 -3.84 -19.17 6.40
C ASP A 319 -2.83 -19.18 7.56
N LYS A 320 -1.68 -19.85 7.37
CA LYS A 320 -0.58 -19.86 8.34
C LYS A 320 0.32 -18.62 8.25
N THR A 321 0.13 -17.78 7.25
CA THR A 321 0.97 -16.60 7.03
C THR A 321 0.29 -15.34 7.53
N LEU A 322 0.97 -14.61 8.40
CA LEU A 322 0.59 -13.27 8.85
C LEU A 322 1.51 -12.25 8.21
N GLY A 323 0.96 -11.27 7.52
CA GLY A 323 1.73 -10.23 6.85
C GLY A 323 1.53 -8.86 7.47
N PHE A 324 2.56 -8.01 7.34
CA PHE A 324 2.54 -6.61 7.76
C PHE A 324 2.79 -5.70 6.58
N VAL A 325 1.83 -4.81 6.30
CA VAL A 325 1.89 -3.78 5.25
C VAL A 325 2.10 -2.42 5.89
N LEU A 326 2.96 -1.60 5.28
CA LEU A 326 3.29 -0.26 5.74
C LEU A 326 2.62 0.81 4.87
N TYR A 327 1.96 1.78 5.48
CA TYR A 327 1.44 2.94 4.76
C TYR A 327 1.54 4.22 5.60
N ALA A 328 1.65 5.36 4.94
CA ALA A 328 1.61 6.68 5.57
C ALA A 328 0.26 7.39 5.29
N ASN A 329 -0.03 8.44 6.03
CA ASN A 329 -1.30 9.17 5.87
C ASN A 329 -1.48 9.77 4.48
N ASP A 330 -0.39 10.15 3.81
CA ASP A 330 -0.40 10.72 2.47
C ASP A 330 -0.23 9.70 1.33
N GLU A 331 -0.08 8.42 1.67
CA GLU A 331 -0.11 7.31 0.72
C GLU A 331 -1.54 6.79 0.61
N MET A 332 -2.03 6.63 -0.61
CA MET A 332 -3.37 6.12 -0.86
C MET A 332 -3.26 4.70 -1.42
N GLN A 333 -3.35 3.72 -0.54
CA GLN A 333 -3.47 2.31 -0.93
C GLN A 333 -4.95 1.92 -1.00
N SER A 334 -5.31 1.11 -1.98
CA SER A 334 -6.70 0.65 -2.20
C SER A 334 -7.33 0.00 -0.96
N PHE A 335 -6.50 -0.63 -0.12
CA PHE A 335 -6.92 -1.33 1.09
C PHE A 335 -6.79 -0.52 2.39
N LYS A 336 -6.28 0.72 2.31
CA LYS A 336 -6.15 1.60 3.47
C LYS A 336 -7.47 1.79 4.24
N PRO A 337 -8.62 2.04 3.60
CA PRO A 337 -9.89 2.17 4.32
C PRO A 337 -10.23 0.92 5.14
N VAL A 338 -9.95 -0.28 4.61
CA VAL A 338 -10.17 -1.56 5.33
C VAL A 338 -9.27 -1.67 6.55
N PHE A 339 -8.00 -1.25 6.45
CA PHE A 339 -7.09 -1.28 7.60
C PHE A 339 -7.48 -0.26 8.67
N GLU A 340 -7.89 0.94 8.26
CA GLU A 340 -8.31 2.01 9.18
C GLU A 340 -9.65 1.71 9.85
N SER A 341 -10.61 1.07 9.16
CA SER A 341 -11.90 0.69 9.73
C SER A 341 -11.79 -0.34 10.87
N ARG A 342 -10.73 -1.15 10.89
CA ARG A 342 -10.45 -2.09 12.00
C ARG A 342 -10.11 -1.37 13.30
N ARG A 343 -9.72 -0.10 13.22
CA ARG A 343 -9.29 0.72 14.33
C ARG A 343 -10.13 2.00 14.44
N ARG A 344 -11.09 2.03 15.34
CA ARG A 344 -11.93 3.19 15.66
C ARG A 344 -11.31 3.99 16.82
N ALA A 345 -10.18 4.68 16.61
CA ALA A 345 -9.58 5.46 17.67
C ALA A 345 -9.17 6.85 17.18
N PHE A 346 -9.45 7.87 17.96
CA PHE A 346 -8.88 9.19 17.79
C PHE A 346 -7.37 9.14 17.96
N VAL A 347 -6.65 9.62 16.95
CA VAL A 347 -5.18 9.71 16.97
C VAL A 347 -4.78 11.06 17.53
N VAL A 348 -4.02 11.03 18.64
CA VAL A 348 -3.42 12.23 19.22
C VAL A 348 -1.93 12.19 18.90
N HIS A 349 -1.48 13.13 18.05
CA HIS A 349 -0.06 13.23 17.70
C HIS A 349 0.77 13.74 18.87
N PRO A 350 2.05 13.32 18.98
CA PRO A 350 2.96 13.82 20.00
C PRO A 350 3.32 15.29 19.76
N ASP A 351 3.79 15.97 20.81
CA ASP A 351 4.27 17.36 20.73
C ASP A 351 5.71 17.43 20.22
N THR A 352 5.95 16.89 19.04
CA THR A 352 7.20 16.93 18.28
C THR A 352 7.08 17.92 17.13
N GLU A 353 8.21 18.25 16.48
CA GLU A 353 8.15 19.10 15.28
C GLU A 353 7.32 18.43 14.17
N MET A 354 7.50 17.13 13.96
CA MET A 354 6.74 16.36 12.95
C MET A 354 5.28 16.21 13.35
N GLY A 355 4.98 15.90 14.60
CA GLY A 355 3.63 15.77 15.12
C GLY A 355 2.81 17.05 14.96
N ARG A 356 3.38 18.22 15.33
CA ARG A 356 2.74 19.53 15.13
C ARG A 356 2.50 19.85 13.65
N LYS A 357 3.45 19.55 12.77
CA LYS A 357 3.27 19.70 11.31
C LYS A 357 2.15 18.81 10.78
N ALA A 358 2.09 17.56 11.23
CA ALA A 358 1.06 16.59 10.86
C ALA A 358 -0.34 17.06 11.33
N GLU A 359 -0.46 17.53 12.56
CA GLU A 359 -1.72 18.04 13.09
C GLU A 359 -2.22 19.27 12.33
N LYS A 360 -1.32 20.22 12.03
CA LYS A 360 -1.65 21.39 11.20
C LYS A 360 -2.10 20.98 9.81
N LYS A 361 -1.41 20.01 9.18
CA LYS A 361 -1.78 19.46 7.86
C LYS A 361 -3.15 18.80 7.93
N MET A 362 -3.43 17.99 8.95
CA MET A 362 -4.71 17.32 9.15
C MET A 362 -5.86 18.31 9.34
N LYS A 363 -5.68 19.37 10.16
CA LYS A 363 -6.68 20.45 10.32
C LYS A 363 -6.98 21.16 9.00
N ASN A 364 -5.95 21.45 8.21
CA ASN A 364 -6.11 22.05 6.89
C ASN A 364 -6.80 21.08 5.91
N GLU A 365 -6.45 19.82 5.93
CA GLU A 365 -7.08 18.78 5.10
C GLU A 365 -8.55 18.56 5.48
N MET A 366 -8.91 18.60 6.76
CA MET A 366 -10.32 18.56 7.21
C MET A 366 -11.11 19.76 6.68
N LYS A 367 -10.54 20.97 6.73
CA LYS A 367 -11.17 22.17 6.14
C LYS A 367 -11.36 22.01 4.63
N LEU A 368 -10.33 21.55 3.93
CA LEU A 368 -10.38 21.29 2.50
C LEU A 368 -11.32 20.11 2.16
N ARG A 369 -11.42 19.09 3.02
CA ARG A 369 -12.39 18.00 2.86
C ARG A 369 -13.82 18.48 2.88
N LYS A 370 -14.16 19.41 3.78
CA LYS A 370 -15.52 20.00 3.82
C LYS A 370 -15.86 20.68 2.50
N GLU A 371 -14.98 21.56 2.02
CA GLU A 371 -15.16 22.23 0.71
C GLU A 371 -15.19 21.21 -0.44
N TYR A 372 -14.31 20.23 -0.41
CA TYR A 372 -14.22 19.15 -1.39
C TYR A 372 -15.47 18.29 -1.43
N LEU A 373 -16.02 17.89 -0.27
CA LEU A 373 -17.23 17.08 -0.21
C LEU A 373 -18.41 17.78 -0.87
N LEU A 374 -18.55 19.08 -0.62
CA LEU A 374 -19.61 19.89 -1.23
C LEU A 374 -19.43 20.02 -2.75
N VAL A 375 -18.19 20.14 -3.24
CA VAL A 375 -17.89 20.11 -4.67
C VAL A 375 -18.18 18.74 -5.26
N LYS A 376 -17.79 17.64 -4.58
CA LYS A 376 -18.09 16.27 -5.00
C LYS A 376 -19.60 16.03 -5.13
N ILE A 377 -20.38 16.47 -4.15
CA ILE A 377 -21.85 16.38 -4.19
C ILE A 377 -22.41 17.13 -5.41
N ALA A 378 -21.92 18.35 -5.66
CA ALA A 378 -22.35 19.13 -6.81
C ALA A 378 -21.98 18.48 -8.15
N ILE A 379 -20.77 17.91 -8.26
CA ILE A 379 -20.34 17.13 -9.45
C ILE A 379 -21.21 15.89 -9.65
N ASN A 380 -21.46 15.08 -8.62
CA ASN A 380 -22.31 13.91 -8.73
C ASN A 380 -23.72 14.27 -9.21
N LYS A 381 -24.32 15.31 -8.64
CA LYS A 381 -25.62 15.81 -9.09
C LYS A 381 -25.60 16.25 -10.56
N PHE A 382 -24.54 16.97 -10.96
CA PHE A 382 -24.39 17.39 -12.36
C PHE A 382 -24.32 16.16 -13.30
N LEU A 383 -23.51 15.17 -12.98
CA LEU A 383 -23.36 13.95 -13.77
C LEU A 383 -24.65 13.10 -13.83
N GLU A 384 -25.37 12.98 -12.70
CA GLU A 384 -26.69 12.32 -12.66
C GLU A 384 -27.70 13.03 -13.57
N LEU A 385 -27.71 14.37 -13.55
CA LEU A 385 -28.59 15.15 -14.41
C LEU A 385 -28.12 15.11 -15.87
N ALA A 386 -26.82 15.12 -16.15
CA ALA A 386 -26.30 14.94 -17.49
C ALA A 386 -26.79 13.60 -18.09
N SER A 387 -26.67 12.51 -17.35
CA SER A 387 -27.21 11.22 -17.79
C SER A 387 -28.74 11.21 -17.94
N LYS A 388 -29.46 11.98 -17.11
CA LYS A 388 -30.94 12.07 -17.20
C LYS A 388 -31.40 12.88 -18.43
N TYR A 389 -30.66 13.94 -18.79
CA TYR A 389 -31.00 14.85 -19.90
C TYR A 389 -30.39 14.41 -21.24
N ASP A 390 -29.49 13.45 -21.27
CA ASP A 390 -28.99 12.75 -22.45
C ASP A 390 -30.12 11.87 -23.01
N ALA A 391 -31.05 12.48 -23.74
CA ALA A 391 -32.26 11.83 -24.24
C ALA A 391 -31.99 10.96 -25.48
N ASN A 392 -30.92 11.26 -26.22
CA ASN A 392 -30.54 10.57 -27.45
C ASN A 392 -29.51 9.45 -27.20
N GLY A 393 -28.92 9.39 -26.02
CA GLY A 393 -27.95 8.37 -25.61
C GLY A 393 -26.61 8.46 -26.37
N ASP A 394 -26.22 9.66 -26.82
CA ASP A 394 -24.98 9.86 -27.57
C ASP A 394 -23.74 10.15 -26.66
N GLU A 395 -23.96 10.22 -25.35
CA GLU A 395 -22.93 10.53 -24.33
C GLU A 395 -22.30 11.92 -24.52
N LEU A 396 -22.97 12.83 -25.23
CA LEU A 396 -22.59 14.23 -25.42
C LEU A 396 -23.60 15.12 -24.70
N ILE A 397 -23.18 16.32 -24.30
CA ILE A 397 -24.09 17.31 -23.69
C ILE A 397 -24.21 18.48 -24.66
N SER A 398 -25.36 18.62 -25.28
CA SER A 398 -25.70 19.78 -26.09
C SER A 398 -26.03 21.01 -25.24
N LYS A 399 -26.08 22.17 -25.86
CA LYS A 399 -26.46 23.42 -25.17
C LYS A 399 -27.88 23.34 -24.58
N GLU A 400 -28.80 22.69 -25.26
CA GLU A 400 -30.20 22.48 -24.86
C GLU A 400 -30.26 21.57 -23.62
N GLU A 401 -29.50 20.48 -23.60
CA GLU A 401 -29.40 19.56 -22.46
C GLU A 401 -28.73 20.24 -21.27
N LEU A 402 -27.63 20.97 -21.51
CA LEU A 402 -26.99 21.78 -20.47
C LEU A 402 -27.95 22.80 -19.85
N SER A 403 -28.77 23.47 -20.67
CA SER A 403 -29.81 24.40 -20.18
C SER A 403 -30.82 23.68 -19.28
N GLY A 404 -31.22 22.46 -19.67
CA GLY A 404 -32.09 21.61 -18.88
C GLY A 404 -31.47 21.23 -17.54
N ILE A 405 -30.19 20.81 -17.53
CA ILE A 405 -29.43 20.46 -16.33
C ILE A 405 -29.33 21.65 -15.38
N LEU A 406 -28.91 22.82 -15.89
CA LEU A 406 -28.75 24.04 -15.10
C LEU A 406 -30.07 24.59 -14.55
N SER A 407 -31.20 24.24 -15.14
CA SER A 407 -32.54 24.68 -14.72
C SER A 407 -33.25 23.63 -13.85
N ASP A 408 -32.71 22.43 -13.68
CA ASP A 408 -33.33 21.36 -12.88
C ASP A 408 -33.38 21.77 -11.39
N LYS A 409 -34.53 21.53 -10.75
CA LYS A 409 -34.75 21.84 -9.33
C LYS A 409 -33.80 21.12 -8.38
N ASN A 410 -33.28 19.95 -8.78
CA ASN A 410 -32.33 19.17 -7.97
C ASN A 410 -30.90 19.71 -8.07
N PHE A 411 -30.62 20.57 -9.09
CA PHE A 411 -29.34 21.27 -9.21
C PHE A 411 -29.46 22.69 -8.67
N THR A 412 -29.20 22.83 -7.38
CA THR A 412 -29.45 24.09 -6.66
C THR A 412 -28.56 25.24 -7.15
N LYS A 413 -28.97 26.50 -6.85
CA LYS A 413 -28.11 27.68 -7.14
C LYS A 413 -26.74 27.51 -6.49
N HIS A 414 -26.64 26.96 -5.27
CA HIS A 414 -25.37 26.75 -4.58
C HIS A 414 -24.48 25.69 -5.28
N ASP A 415 -25.06 24.64 -5.84
CA ASP A 415 -24.31 23.64 -6.62
C ASP A 415 -23.74 24.28 -7.89
N ARG A 416 -24.54 25.07 -8.60
CA ARG A 416 -24.11 25.81 -9.81
C ARG A 416 -23.02 26.84 -9.50
N ASP A 417 -23.25 27.71 -8.48
CA ASP A 417 -22.29 28.72 -8.08
C ASP A 417 -20.95 28.12 -7.65
N ARG A 418 -21.01 26.93 -7.09
CA ARG A 418 -19.81 26.19 -6.64
C ARG A 418 -19.01 25.59 -7.79
N LEU A 419 -19.68 25.04 -8.81
CA LEU A 419 -19.00 24.44 -9.96
C LEU A 419 -18.59 25.48 -11.00
N PHE A 420 -19.46 26.42 -11.29
CA PHE A 420 -19.27 27.30 -12.43
C PHE A 420 -19.05 28.78 -12.06
N GLY A 421 -19.22 29.12 -10.81
CA GLY A 421 -19.16 30.53 -10.33
C GLY A 421 -20.54 31.19 -10.27
N LYS A 422 -20.57 32.36 -9.60
CA LYS A 422 -21.82 33.10 -9.40
C LYS A 422 -22.31 33.75 -10.69
N ASP A 423 -23.64 33.73 -10.87
CA ASP A 423 -24.37 34.47 -11.92
C ASP A 423 -23.92 34.15 -13.36
N VAL A 424 -23.45 32.92 -13.61
CA VAL A 424 -23.04 32.43 -14.94
C VAL A 424 -24.25 32.04 -15.78
N THR A 425 -24.18 32.35 -17.08
CA THR A 425 -25.17 31.93 -18.07
C THR A 425 -24.84 30.54 -18.64
N VAL A 426 -25.82 29.93 -19.36
CA VAL A 426 -25.59 28.67 -20.07
C VAL A 426 -24.44 28.82 -21.07
N ASP A 427 -24.33 29.98 -21.75
CA ASP A 427 -23.28 30.27 -22.72
C ASP A 427 -21.89 30.33 -22.06
N ASP A 428 -21.82 30.93 -20.86
CA ASP A 428 -20.57 30.98 -20.11
C ASP A 428 -20.09 29.58 -19.69
N VAL A 429 -21.03 28.74 -19.25
CA VAL A 429 -20.71 27.34 -18.87
C VAL A 429 -20.31 26.54 -20.10
N MET A 430 -21.06 26.67 -21.20
CA MET A 430 -20.73 26.01 -22.47
C MET A 430 -19.31 26.37 -22.94
N THR A 431 -19.00 27.68 -22.98
CA THR A 431 -17.65 28.17 -23.39
C THR A 431 -16.51 27.61 -22.52
N ARG A 432 -16.78 27.33 -21.25
CA ARG A 432 -15.76 26.76 -20.33
C ARG A 432 -15.60 25.26 -20.48
N LEU A 433 -16.67 24.54 -20.82
CA LEU A 433 -16.67 23.08 -20.88
C LEU A 433 -16.36 22.58 -22.30
N ASP A 434 -16.86 23.21 -23.34
CA ASP A 434 -16.61 22.88 -24.75
C ASP A 434 -15.25 23.47 -25.17
N ALA A 435 -14.18 22.72 -24.89
CA ALA A 435 -12.81 23.19 -25.11
C ALA A 435 -12.42 23.18 -26.60
N ASP A 436 -13.02 22.35 -27.43
CA ASP A 436 -12.74 22.27 -28.87
C ASP A 436 -13.68 23.14 -29.72
N GLY A 437 -14.69 23.77 -29.09
CA GLY A 437 -15.62 24.70 -29.74
C GLY A 437 -16.58 24.05 -30.72
N ASN A 438 -16.86 22.77 -30.58
CA ASN A 438 -17.71 22.01 -31.50
C ASN A 438 -19.21 22.11 -31.15
N GLY A 439 -19.58 22.79 -30.08
CA GLY A 439 -20.95 22.98 -29.62
C GLY A 439 -21.51 21.83 -28.80
N MET A 440 -20.70 20.84 -28.43
CA MET A 440 -21.06 19.67 -27.65
C MET A 440 -20.01 19.43 -26.57
N ILE A 441 -20.41 19.07 -25.36
CA ILE A 441 -19.49 18.75 -24.28
C ILE A 441 -19.31 17.24 -24.17
N ARG A 442 -18.05 16.79 -24.27
CA ARG A 442 -17.67 15.38 -24.09
C ARG A 442 -17.28 15.10 -22.65
N PHE A 443 -17.38 13.83 -22.25
CA PHE A 443 -16.93 13.42 -20.90
C PHE A 443 -15.47 13.78 -20.60
N GLN A 444 -14.56 13.73 -21.59
CA GLN A 444 -13.17 14.11 -21.43
C GLN A 444 -12.99 15.61 -21.11
N GLU A 445 -13.84 16.46 -21.67
CA GLU A 445 -13.85 17.91 -21.41
C GLU A 445 -14.37 18.20 -20.01
N LEU A 446 -15.39 17.47 -19.54
CA LEU A 446 -15.84 17.55 -18.16
C LEU A 446 -14.72 17.12 -17.18
N VAL A 447 -14.02 16.03 -17.48
CA VAL A 447 -12.89 15.56 -16.66
C VAL A 447 -11.80 16.63 -16.61
N ALA A 448 -11.42 17.21 -17.76
CA ALA A 448 -10.42 18.26 -17.83
C ALA A 448 -10.81 19.49 -17.00
N PHE A 449 -12.06 19.95 -17.12
CA PHE A 449 -12.59 21.08 -16.35
C PHE A 449 -12.54 20.81 -14.84
N PHE A 450 -12.97 19.63 -14.39
CA PHE A 450 -12.90 19.28 -12.97
C PHE A 450 -11.46 19.15 -12.47
N GLU A 451 -10.53 18.70 -13.31
CA GLU A 451 -9.12 18.66 -12.98
C GLU A 451 -8.50 20.06 -12.85
N GLU A 452 -8.86 21.02 -13.70
CA GLU A 452 -8.46 22.43 -13.57
C GLU A 452 -8.96 23.06 -12.27
N MET A 453 -10.15 22.71 -11.83
CA MET A 453 -10.66 23.09 -10.51
C MET A 453 -9.93 22.44 -9.33
N GLY A 454 -8.88 21.66 -9.58
CA GLY A 454 -8.16 20.88 -8.58
C GLY A 454 -8.91 19.61 -8.16
N PHE A 455 -9.92 19.22 -8.92
CA PHE A 455 -10.76 18.06 -8.69
C PHE A 455 -10.34 16.92 -9.62
N SER A 456 -9.22 16.28 -9.32
CA SER A 456 -8.78 15.10 -10.08
C SER A 456 -9.71 13.93 -9.82
N MET A 457 -10.61 13.65 -10.76
CA MET A 457 -11.52 12.49 -10.70
C MET A 457 -10.73 11.17 -10.70
N ALA A 458 -9.64 11.09 -11.48
CA ALA A 458 -8.80 9.92 -11.54
C ALA A 458 -7.86 9.79 -10.33
N HIS A 459 -7.21 10.88 -9.92
CA HIS A 459 -6.14 10.83 -8.91
C HIS A 459 -6.66 10.67 -7.49
N ARG A 460 -7.80 11.28 -7.14
CA ARG A 460 -8.35 11.20 -5.78
C ARG A 460 -9.22 9.97 -5.54
N ASN A 461 -9.87 9.45 -6.56
CA ASN A 461 -10.67 8.23 -6.43
C ASN A 461 -9.82 6.95 -6.63
N LEU A 462 -8.69 7.03 -7.38
CA LEU A 462 -7.76 5.91 -7.59
C LEU A 462 -6.55 5.94 -6.64
N GLY A 463 -6.46 6.94 -5.77
CA GLY A 463 -5.50 6.92 -4.69
C GLY A 463 -4.09 7.41 -4.99
N PHE A 464 -3.84 8.10 -6.09
CA PHE A 464 -2.51 8.63 -6.42
C PHE A 464 -2.40 10.11 -6.06
N LYS A 465 -1.49 10.45 -5.13
CA LYS A 465 -1.11 11.83 -4.90
C LYS A 465 0.00 12.21 -5.88
N ARG A 466 -0.21 13.28 -6.68
CA ARG A 466 0.83 13.82 -7.55
C ARG A 466 2.08 14.17 -6.76
N GLN A 467 3.23 13.64 -7.18
CA GLN A 467 4.54 13.95 -6.63
C GLN A 467 5.24 15.01 -7.50
N GLU A 468 5.86 16.00 -6.85
CA GLU A 468 6.68 16.98 -7.54
C GLU A 468 8.10 16.44 -7.70
N VAL A 469 8.56 16.36 -8.96
CA VAL A 469 9.89 15.88 -9.31
C VAL A 469 10.74 17.07 -9.75
N THR A 470 11.61 17.53 -8.87
CA THR A 470 12.43 18.74 -9.08
C THR A 470 13.93 18.45 -9.13
N THR A 471 14.38 17.26 -8.71
CA THR A 471 15.79 16.87 -8.64
C THR A 471 15.97 15.46 -9.20
N LEU A 472 17.20 15.12 -9.59
CA LEU A 472 17.55 13.75 -10.01
C LEU A 472 17.22 12.72 -8.91
N LEU A 473 17.50 13.05 -7.65
CA LEU A 473 17.21 12.16 -6.53
C LEU A 473 15.70 11.97 -6.35
N SER A 474 14.90 13.05 -6.43
CA SER A 474 13.45 12.94 -6.37
C SER A 474 12.87 12.16 -7.55
N LEU A 475 13.46 12.27 -8.75
CA LEU A 475 13.08 11.44 -9.91
C LEU A 475 13.30 9.95 -9.64
N LEU A 476 14.51 9.58 -9.21
CA LEU A 476 14.85 8.18 -8.91
C LEU A 476 13.95 7.60 -7.80
N GLN A 477 13.71 8.39 -6.75
CA GLN A 477 12.81 8.01 -5.66
C GLN A 477 11.37 7.82 -6.15
N THR A 478 10.86 8.74 -6.98
CA THR A 478 9.49 8.65 -7.51
C THR A 478 9.35 7.46 -8.44
N LEU A 479 10.34 7.17 -9.29
CA LEU A 479 10.36 5.98 -10.15
C LEU A 479 10.34 4.70 -9.33
N TYR A 480 11.20 4.60 -8.30
CA TYR A 480 11.21 3.44 -7.40
C TYR A 480 9.86 3.27 -6.70
N THR A 481 9.32 4.34 -6.11
CA THR A 481 8.02 4.30 -5.41
C THR A 481 6.89 3.91 -6.37
N THR A 482 6.91 4.43 -7.61
CA THR A 482 5.92 4.08 -8.63
C THR A 482 5.95 2.59 -8.93
N LEU A 483 7.14 2.01 -9.14
CA LEU A 483 7.29 0.58 -9.41
C LEU A 483 6.86 -0.26 -8.22
N SER A 484 7.41 0.00 -7.04
CA SER A 484 7.11 -0.75 -5.81
C SER A 484 5.63 -0.72 -5.45
N PHE A 485 4.99 0.45 -5.56
CA PHE A 485 3.58 0.61 -5.26
C PHE A 485 2.68 -0.17 -6.23
N ASN A 486 2.92 -0.06 -7.55
CA ASN A 486 2.11 -0.78 -8.54
C ASN A 486 2.29 -2.29 -8.42
N ILE A 487 3.51 -2.76 -8.11
CA ILE A 487 3.77 -4.19 -7.90
C ILE A 487 3.04 -4.73 -6.66
N VAL A 488 3.00 -3.97 -5.57
CA VAL A 488 2.20 -4.36 -4.40
C VAL A 488 0.73 -4.45 -4.77
N GLN A 489 0.19 -3.48 -5.51
CA GLN A 489 -1.22 -3.52 -5.94
C GLN A 489 -1.55 -4.71 -6.86
N ILE A 490 -0.63 -5.09 -7.74
CA ILE A 490 -0.81 -6.26 -8.61
C ILE A 490 -0.70 -7.58 -7.82
N GLY A 491 0.21 -7.63 -6.85
CA GLY A 491 0.52 -8.84 -6.08
C GLY A 491 -0.37 -9.07 -4.86
N PHE A 492 -1.07 -8.05 -4.38
CA PHE A 492 -1.92 -8.10 -3.19
C PHE A 492 -3.40 -8.15 -3.59
N SER A 493 -4.10 -9.15 -3.12
CA SER A 493 -5.51 -9.37 -3.43
C SER A 493 -6.42 -9.21 -2.20
N SER A 494 -7.74 -9.11 -2.42
CA SER A 494 -8.73 -9.15 -1.34
C SER A 494 -8.64 -10.44 -0.50
N LEU A 495 -8.16 -11.53 -1.08
CA LEU A 495 -7.93 -12.80 -0.40
C LEU A 495 -6.78 -12.74 0.62
N ASP A 496 -5.91 -11.73 0.52
CA ASP A 496 -4.80 -11.53 1.46
C ASP A 496 -5.17 -10.62 2.64
N LEU A 497 -6.29 -9.90 2.57
CA LEU A 497 -6.77 -9.03 3.65
C LEU A 497 -6.97 -9.76 4.99
N PRO A 498 -7.54 -10.99 5.03
CA PRO A 498 -7.73 -11.73 6.29
C PRO A 498 -6.44 -12.14 6.98
N ARG A 499 -5.31 -12.10 6.31
CA ARG A 499 -3.99 -12.46 6.82
C ARG A 499 -3.00 -11.29 6.85
N THR A 500 -3.49 -10.05 6.66
CA THR A 500 -2.64 -8.86 6.58
C THR A 500 -3.05 -7.82 7.62
N ILE A 501 -2.06 -7.30 8.33
CA ILE A 501 -2.16 -6.19 9.27
C ILE A 501 -1.60 -4.94 8.61
N GLY A 502 -2.41 -3.89 8.50
CA GLY A 502 -1.95 -2.58 8.05
C GLY A 502 -1.35 -1.80 9.21
N LEU A 503 -0.12 -1.34 9.06
CA LEU A 503 0.59 -0.51 10.03
C LEU A 503 0.74 0.90 9.47
N ASN A 504 0.07 1.86 10.09
CA ASN A 504 0.15 3.26 9.71
C ASN A 504 1.39 3.91 10.32
N SER A 505 2.32 4.37 9.48
CA SER A 505 3.48 5.19 9.88
C SER A 505 3.14 6.68 9.98
N HIS A 506 1.88 7.05 9.82
CA HIS A 506 1.33 8.40 9.91
C HIS A 506 2.06 9.40 9.00
N TYR A 507 2.91 10.23 9.58
CA TYR A 507 3.67 11.28 8.89
C TYR A 507 5.09 10.86 8.53
N VAL A 508 5.51 9.64 8.89
CA VAL A 508 6.83 9.11 8.54
C VAL A 508 6.77 8.43 7.18
N GLY A 509 7.33 9.08 6.16
CA GLY A 509 7.50 8.54 4.82
C GLY A 509 8.77 7.69 4.69
N THR A 510 8.96 7.06 3.54
CA THR A 510 10.04 6.08 3.28
C THR A 510 11.46 6.59 3.56
N LEU A 511 11.75 7.86 3.30
CA LEU A 511 13.08 8.47 3.48
C LEU A 511 13.10 9.57 4.56
N VAL A 512 12.16 9.55 5.49
CA VAL A 512 12.03 10.52 6.58
C VAL A 512 12.62 9.92 7.85
N PHE A 513 13.84 10.31 8.21
CA PHE A 513 14.58 9.80 9.36
C PHE A 513 14.74 10.82 10.50
N ASP A 514 14.04 11.97 10.43
CA ASP A 514 14.16 13.07 11.39
C ASP A 514 13.14 12.98 12.54
N TYR A 515 12.72 11.79 12.91
CA TYR A 515 11.77 11.57 14.00
C TYR A 515 12.45 11.64 15.38
N GLU A 516 11.73 12.19 16.34
CA GLU A 516 12.10 12.28 17.74
C GLU A 516 11.68 11.00 18.49
N LYS A 517 12.15 10.83 19.72
CA LYS A 517 11.83 9.65 20.52
C LYS A 517 10.31 9.51 20.76
N GLU A 518 9.65 10.62 21.01
CA GLU A 518 8.21 10.68 21.24
C GLU A 518 7.41 10.29 20.00
N ASP A 519 7.94 10.55 18.79
CA ASP A 519 7.37 10.04 17.53
C ASP A 519 7.47 8.52 17.48
N VAL A 520 8.62 7.95 17.85
CA VAL A 520 8.82 6.50 17.90
C VAL A 520 7.89 5.85 18.91
N ASP A 521 7.75 6.43 20.11
CA ASP A 521 6.84 5.96 21.15
C ASP A 521 5.39 5.96 20.65
N PHE A 522 4.98 7.04 19.99
CA PHE A 522 3.68 7.16 19.38
C PHE A 522 3.46 6.09 18.31
N LEU A 523 4.35 5.97 17.33
CA LEU A 523 4.23 5.05 16.20
C LEU A 523 4.19 3.58 16.66
N ASN A 524 4.99 3.21 17.65
CA ASN A 524 4.97 1.85 18.19
C ASN A 524 3.69 1.54 18.98
N ARG A 525 3.14 2.52 19.72
CA ARG A 525 1.82 2.37 20.36
C ARG A 525 0.73 2.18 19.33
N GLU A 526 0.74 2.96 18.24
CA GLU A 526 -0.23 2.89 17.16
C GLU A 526 -0.20 1.52 16.45
N SER A 527 0.98 1.02 16.14
CA SER A 527 1.16 -0.28 15.49
C SER A 527 0.80 -1.46 16.41
N TYR A 528 1.10 -1.37 17.71
CA TYR A 528 0.62 -2.32 18.71
C TYR A 528 -0.91 -2.40 18.71
N GLN A 529 -1.58 -1.25 18.79
CA GLN A 529 -3.04 -1.18 18.81
C GLN A 529 -3.66 -1.71 17.51
N SER A 530 -3.08 -1.39 16.34
CA SER A 530 -3.54 -1.91 15.05
C SER A 530 -3.42 -3.44 14.97
N THR A 531 -2.33 -3.99 15.51
CA THR A 531 -2.13 -5.44 15.58
C THR A 531 -3.14 -6.09 16.51
N MET A 532 -3.38 -5.52 17.70
CA MET A 532 -4.37 -6.03 18.65
C MET A 532 -5.80 -5.95 18.10
N ALA A 533 -6.14 -4.88 17.37
CA ALA A 533 -7.45 -4.74 16.72
C ALA A 533 -7.67 -5.83 15.66
N PHE A 534 -6.65 -6.09 14.82
CA PHE A 534 -6.71 -7.19 13.86
C PHE A 534 -6.90 -8.55 14.54
N LEU A 535 -6.13 -8.85 15.59
CA LEU A 535 -6.23 -10.12 16.31
C LEU A 535 -7.56 -10.29 17.02
N LYS A 536 -8.16 -9.21 17.54
CA LYS A 536 -9.51 -9.23 18.08
C LYS A 536 -10.55 -9.58 17.01
N LEU A 537 -10.48 -8.95 15.85
CA LEU A 537 -11.36 -9.25 14.73
C LEU A 537 -11.18 -10.69 14.25
N TYR A 538 -9.94 -11.17 14.19
CA TYR A 538 -9.66 -12.57 13.84
C TYR A 538 -10.27 -13.55 14.84
N ALA A 539 -10.14 -13.28 16.14
CA ALA A 539 -10.75 -14.07 17.21
C ALA A 539 -12.30 -14.07 17.15
N ALA A 540 -12.91 -12.90 16.83
CA ALA A 540 -14.35 -12.80 16.60
C ALA A 540 -14.82 -13.71 15.47
N ASN A 541 -14.08 -13.71 14.37
CA ASN A 541 -14.38 -14.57 13.22
C ASN A 541 -14.23 -16.07 13.56
N LEU A 542 -13.27 -16.44 14.40
CA LEU A 542 -13.13 -17.82 14.89
C LEU A 542 -14.31 -18.22 15.77
N LYS A 543 -14.74 -17.34 16.71
CA LYS A 543 -15.91 -17.56 17.55
C LYS A 543 -17.17 -17.78 16.70
N ALA A 544 -17.45 -16.90 15.76
CA ALA A 544 -18.60 -17.00 14.87
C ALA A 544 -18.60 -18.27 13.99
N LYS A 545 -17.43 -18.78 13.61
CA LYS A 545 -17.31 -20.06 12.89
C LYS A 545 -17.57 -21.25 13.82
N GLY A 546 -17.08 -21.23 15.07
CA GLY A 546 -17.30 -22.27 16.05
C GLY A 546 -18.76 -22.39 16.51
N GLU A 547 -19.51 -21.29 16.56
CA GLU A 547 -20.94 -21.27 16.90
C GLU A 547 -21.86 -21.79 15.76
N ARG A 548 -21.35 -21.91 14.53
CA ARG A 548 -22.07 -22.42 13.35
C ARG A 548 -21.84 -23.92 13.08
N GLN A 549 -20.90 -24.55 13.79
CA GLN A 549 -20.62 -25.98 13.76
C GLN A 549 -21.32 -26.69 14.93
#